data_caaee2fa10f0e883e8bcca40212b2e11
#
_entry.id   caaee2fa10f0e883e8bcca40212b2e11
#
_cell.length_a   1.000
_cell.length_b   1.000
_cell.length_c   1.000
_cell.angle_alpha   90.00
_cell.angle_beta   90.00
_cell.angle_gamma   90.00
#
_symmetry.space_group_name_H-M   'P 1'
#
loop_
_entity.id
_entity.type
_entity.pdbx_description
1 polymer ?
#
loop_
_entity_poly.entity_id
_entity_poly.type
_entity_poly.pdbx_seq_one_letter_code
_entity_poly.pdbx_strand_id
1 'polypeptide(L)'
;MSNLSELLPSGGGQNQVEFVASGTLPNGKPVVLKSNGQIEVVAETSISQSIPAGSEVVFKTSARNTKVSFDPSTKNKFVLIYRDSSNSNYGKAVVGTVNGTSMSFGSETVFNSAAFGFLGLAFDPNTAGNFVIVYKDEGSSNHGIARVGQISGTSISFGSKSTFKSAAMGFIENVVVFNPNVVGQCVIGYADASNSTYGTVILGTVSGTSISFGSATVFESAYSQYLSIAADPANTGKFIITYNDYNNSNYGTAILGTISGSSISFGSAVVFKSGKTGPTSVAFDPITANKFFVAFRDDDGGGTNTFYGTAIVGTVSGTSISFGTAVVYNSAQSTYPSIATDGNTANKCAIVFKDGGNSGYATVIIGSISGSGISFGSKSVVNSGESTNPSISFDSKSTGKFVVTYKDEGNSDYGTAIIGQMAATSTNLTATNLIGIAAEATSSGATAKINTW
;
A
#
# COMPACT_ATOMS: atom_id res chain seq x y z
N MET A 1 7.29 25.42 19.17
CA MET A 1 7.08 25.94 17.80
C MET A 1 6.73 27.40 17.95
N SER A 2 7.62 28.31 17.56
CA SER A 2 7.34 29.73 17.55
C SER A 2 6.27 29.98 16.49
N ASN A 3 5.21 30.67 16.88
CA ASN A 3 4.07 30.97 16.01
C ASN A 3 4.53 32.01 14.98
N LEU A 4 4.26 31.81 13.68
CA LEU A 4 4.65 32.73 12.61
C LEU A 4 4.15 34.16 12.86
N SER A 5 3.04 34.32 13.60
CA SER A 5 2.49 35.61 14.04
C SER A 5 3.36 36.38 15.05
N GLU A 6 4.32 35.71 15.71
CA GLU A 6 5.25 36.37 16.65
C GLU A 6 6.47 36.96 15.94
N LEU A 7 6.68 36.61 14.65
CA LEU A 7 7.75 37.12 13.80
C LEU A 7 7.32 38.32 12.92
N LEU A 8 6.05 38.68 12.96
CA LEU A 8 5.53 39.78 12.13
C LEU A 8 5.51 41.10 12.91
N PRO A 9 6.13 42.17 12.39
CA PRO A 9 6.02 43.51 13.01
C PRO A 9 4.57 44.00 13.01
N SER A 10 4.07 44.52 14.12
CA SER A 10 2.77 45.17 14.19
C SER A 10 2.83 46.54 13.53
N GLY A 11 2.26 46.69 12.33
CA GLY A 11 2.13 47.99 11.65
C GLY A 11 1.89 47.83 10.15
N GLY A 12 0.76 48.37 9.66
CA GLY A 12 0.31 48.25 8.27
C GLY A 12 1.28 48.85 7.24
N GLY A 13 1.86 47.99 6.49
CA GLY A 13 2.72 48.20 5.33
C GLY A 13 3.27 46.84 4.91
N GLN A 14 3.59 46.61 3.67
CA GLN A 14 4.08 45.30 3.21
C GLN A 14 5.05 44.69 4.21
N ASN A 15 4.65 43.60 4.86
CA ASN A 15 5.44 42.93 5.88
C ASN A 15 6.67 42.28 5.20
N GLN A 16 7.80 42.96 5.28
CA GLN A 16 9.08 42.41 4.83
C GLN A 16 9.86 41.90 6.05
N VAL A 17 10.37 40.67 5.93
CA VAL A 17 11.23 40.03 6.91
C VAL A 17 12.53 39.67 6.21
N GLU A 18 13.65 39.81 6.92
CA GLU A 18 14.97 39.51 6.41
C GLU A 18 15.43 38.12 6.86
N PHE A 19 15.95 37.34 5.90
CA PHE A 19 16.53 36.02 6.12
C PHE A 19 17.83 35.88 5.35
N VAL A 20 18.68 34.94 5.76
CA VAL A 20 19.88 34.57 5.00
C VAL A 20 19.51 33.60 3.89
N ALA A 21 19.88 33.91 2.66
CA ALA A 21 19.65 33.04 1.52
C ALA A 21 20.58 31.82 1.50
N SER A 22 20.07 30.63 1.35
CA SER A 22 20.87 29.40 1.21
C SER A 22 21.22 29.04 -0.24
N GLY A 23 20.82 29.90 -1.18
CA GLY A 23 21.06 29.81 -2.61
C GLY A 23 20.65 31.11 -3.29
N THR A 24 20.77 31.20 -4.61
CA THR A 24 20.29 32.37 -5.35
C THR A 24 18.76 32.43 -5.30
N LEU A 25 18.21 33.56 -4.88
CA LEU A 25 16.77 33.82 -4.81
C LEU A 25 16.38 34.79 -5.93
N PRO A 26 15.69 34.35 -7.00
CA PRO A 26 15.13 35.25 -7.99
C PRO A 26 13.97 36.07 -7.41
N ASN A 27 13.88 37.33 -7.80
CA ASN A 27 12.77 38.20 -7.41
C ASN A 27 11.42 37.58 -7.80
N GLY A 28 10.41 37.71 -6.94
CA GLY A 28 9.06 37.26 -7.19
C GLY A 28 8.83 35.75 -7.06
N LYS A 29 9.85 34.98 -6.65
CA LYS A 29 9.70 33.52 -6.45
C LYS A 29 9.27 33.18 -5.04
N PRO A 30 8.39 32.18 -4.87
CA PRO A 30 8.04 31.65 -3.55
C PRO A 30 9.27 31.04 -2.88
N VAL A 31 9.39 31.23 -1.56
CA VAL A 31 10.53 30.75 -0.77
C VAL A 31 10.07 29.96 0.45
N VAL A 32 10.88 29.00 0.84
CA VAL A 32 10.68 28.12 1.97
C VAL A 32 11.75 28.35 3.04
N LEU A 33 11.35 28.20 4.31
CA LEU A 33 12.26 28.24 5.46
C LEU A 33 12.86 26.86 5.67
N LYS A 34 14.18 26.81 5.82
CA LYS A 34 14.94 25.60 6.18
C LYS A 34 15.03 25.44 7.69
N SER A 35 15.29 24.22 8.13
CA SER A 35 15.47 23.92 9.56
C SER A 35 16.64 24.66 10.23
N ASN A 36 17.61 25.16 9.46
CA ASN A 36 18.74 25.96 9.95
C ASN A 36 18.46 27.47 9.96
N GLY A 37 17.21 27.89 9.70
CA GLY A 37 16.80 29.30 9.67
C GLY A 37 17.12 30.05 8.39
N GLN A 38 17.75 29.44 7.40
CA GLN A 38 17.95 30.02 6.08
C GLN A 38 16.73 29.83 5.20
N ILE A 39 16.66 30.55 4.09
CA ILE A 39 15.59 30.40 3.09
C ILE A 39 16.18 29.97 1.73
N GLU A 40 15.37 29.25 1.00
CA GLU A 40 15.66 28.88 -0.40
C GLU A 40 14.39 28.98 -1.25
N VAL A 41 14.58 29.08 -2.57
CA VAL A 41 13.46 29.10 -3.54
C VAL A 41 12.68 27.79 -3.45
N VAL A 42 11.36 27.84 -3.63
CA VAL A 42 10.56 26.61 -3.88
C VAL A 42 11.06 25.98 -5.16
N ALA A 43 11.63 24.79 -5.03
CA ALA A 43 12.20 24.05 -6.15
C ALA A 43 11.53 22.70 -6.32
N GLU A 44 11.34 22.31 -7.56
CA GLU A 44 10.92 20.97 -7.93
C GLU A 44 12.11 20.20 -8.47
N THR A 45 12.26 18.97 -8.02
CA THR A 45 13.30 18.04 -8.49
C THR A 45 12.62 16.87 -9.17
N SER A 46 12.91 16.68 -10.46
CA SER A 46 12.44 15.52 -11.20
C SER A 46 13.19 14.27 -10.76
N ILE A 47 12.44 13.22 -10.46
CA ILE A 47 12.95 11.89 -10.14
C ILE A 47 12.70 11.01 -11.36
N SER A 48 13.75 10.46 -11.94
CA SER A 48 13.65 9.57 -13.09
C SER A 48 13.14 8.19 -12.69
N GLN A 49 12.37 7.55 -13.58
CA GLN A 49 11.97 6.17 -13.40
C GLN A 49 13.17 5.23 -13.51
N SER A 50 13.28 4.30 -12.55
CA SER A 50 14.23 3.18 -12.57
C SER A 50 13.55 1.95 -11.95
N ILE A 51 13.25 0.96 -12.78
CA ILE A 51 12.61 -0.29 -12.35
C ILE A 51 13.29 -1.43 -13.12
N PRO A 52 14.15 -2.23 -12.45
CA PRO A 52 14.57 -2.11 -11.05
C PRO A 52 15.48 -0.89 -10.80
N ALA A 53 15.55 -0.45 -9.53
CA ALA A 53 16.39 0.66 -9.08
C ALA A 53 17.62 0.20 -8.28
N GLY A 54 17.85 -1.08 -8.18
CA GLY A 54 18.96 -1.71 -7.48
C GLY A 54 19.09 -3.18 -7.85
N SER A 55 20.02 -3.86 -7.21
CA SER A 55 20.18 -5.31 -7.36
C SER A 55 19.15 -6.06 -6.53
N GLU A 56 18.82 -7.25 -6.98
CA GLU A 56 18.05 -8.22 -6.20
C GLU A 56 18.79 -8.59 -4.90
N VAL A 57 18.03 -8.73 -3.83
CA VAL A 57 18.54 -9.18 -2.52
C VAL A 57 17.74 -10.37 -2.04
N VAL A 58 18.41 -11.51 -1.89
CA VAL A 58 17.82 -12.71 -1.31
C VAL A 58 17.69 -12.52 0.20
N PHE A 59 16.47 -12.58 0.73
CA PHE A 59 16.21 -12.54 2.16
C PHE A 59 16.07 -13.94 2.76
N LYS A 60 15.77 -14.95 1.91
CA LYS A 60 15.60 -16.35 2.34
C LYS A 60 15.85 -17.32 1.19
N THR A 61 16.54 -18.41 1.48
CA THR A 61 16.86 -19.47 0.51
C THR A 61 15.69 -20.42 0.19
N SER A 62 14.55 -20.28 0.84
CA SER A 62 13.31 -20.99 0.50
C SER A 62 12.12 -20.28 1.13
N ALA A 63 11.42 -19.44 0.37
CA ALA A 63 10.28 -18.67 0.85
C ALA A 63 9.09 -18.77 -0.11
N ARG A 64 7.89 -18.75 0.47
CA ARG A 64 6.62 -18.70 -0.27
C ARG A 64 5.67 -17.66 0.36
N ASN A 65 4.65 -17.27 -0.40
CA ASN A 65 3.59 -16.38 0.09
C ASN A 65 4.16 -15.12 0.76
N THR A 66 4.99 -14.39 0.02
CA THR A 66 5.62 -13.16 0.52
C THR A 66 4.62 -12.01 0.57
N LYS A 67 4.68 -11.19 1.62
CA LYS A 67 3.98 -9.90 1.69
C LYS A 67 4.93 -8.85 2.26
N VAL A 68 4.87 -7.66 1.70
CA VAL A 68 5.68 -6.51 2.13
C VAL A 68 4.78 -5.32 2.44
N SER A 69 5.13 -4.57 3.49
CA SER A 69 4.49 -3.30 3.81
C SER A 69 5.52 -2.35 4.43
N PHE A 70 5.57 -1.11 3.92
CA PHE A 70 6.39 -0.07 4.55
C PHE A 70 5.75 0.43 5.84
N ASP A 71 6.59 0.76 6.81
CA ASP A 71 6.20 1.49 8.01
C ASP A 71 5.86 2.94 7.63
N PRO A 72 4.60 3.37 7.74
CA PRO A 72 4.19 4.72 7.34
C PRO A 72 4.79 5.81 8.23
N SER A 73 5.35 5.44 9.37
CA SER A 73 5.97 6.36 10.34
C SER A 73 7.48 6.53 10.13
N THR A 74 8.16 5.53 9.54
CA THR A 74 9.62 5.51 9.45
C THR A 74 10.08 5.36 8.01
N LYS A 75 10.74 6.40 7.49
CA LYS A 75 11.28 6.41 6.13
C LYS A 75 12.22 5.22 5.88
N ASN A 76 12.10 4.63 4.68
CA ASN A 76 12.94 3.53 4.20
C ASN A 76 12.85 2.22 5.01
N LYS A 77 11.89 2.08 5.91
CA LYS A 77 11.74 0.88 6.74
C LYS A 77 10.45 0.13 6.38
N PHE A 78 10.55 -1.19 6.25
CA PHE A 78 9.42 -2.06 5.92
C PHE A 78 9.48 -3.37 6.71
N VAL A 79 8.35 -4.06 6.80
CA VAL A 79 8.28 -5.44 7.25
C VAL A 79 7.98 -6.33 6.04
N LEU A 80 8.67 -7.43 5.99
CA LEU A 80 8.45 -8.51 5.06
C LEU A 80 8.07 -9.76 5.86
N ILE A 81 6.99 -10.43 5.46
CA ILE A 81 6.53 -11.67 6.06
C ILE A 81 6.45 -12.75 4.99
N TYR A 82 6.72 -14.00 5.39
CA TYR A 82 6.78 -15.12 4.45
C TYR A 82 6.62 -16.48 5.15
N ARG A 83 6.34 -17.48 4.35
CA ARG A 83 6.34 -18.90 4.73
C ARG A 83 7.72 -19.48 4.44
N ASP A 84 8.39 -19.96 5.48
CA ASP A 84 9.72 -20.59 5.39
C ASP A 84 9.57 -22.07 5.03
N SER A 85 9.74 -22.43 3.76
CA SER A 85 9.59 -23.81 3.30
C SER A 85 10.74 -24.72 3.77
N SER A 86 11.88 -24.14 4.15
CA SER A 86 13.01 -24.90 4.70
C SER A 86 12.84 -25.22 6.19
N ASN A 87 11.87 -24.61 6.87
CA ASN A 87 11.61 -24.80 8.30
C ASN A 87 10.14 -25.14 8.54
N SER A 88 9.70 -26.32 8.11
CA SER A 88 8.34 -26.84 8.35
C SER A 88 7.21 -25.86 8.00
N ASN A 89 7.45 -24.97 7.05
CA ASN A 89 6.53 -23.94 6.61
C ASN A 89 6.15 -22.92 7.71
N TYR A 90 7.05 -22.65 8.64
CA TYR A 90 6.84 -21.65 9.69
C TYR A 90 6.62 -20.26 9.12
N GLY A 91 5.80 -19.47 9.80
CA GLY A 91 5.62 -18.05 9.49
C GLY A 91 6.73 -17.21 10.09
N LYS A 92 7.44 -16.47 9.24
CA LYS A 92 8.53 -15.60 9.63
C LYS A 92 8.32 -14.16 9.17
N ALA A 93 8.83 -13.25 9.96
CA ALA A 93 8.88 -11.83 9.67
C ALA A 93 10.29 -11.29 9.81
N VAL A 94 10.64 -10.29 9.02
CA VAL A 94 11.92 -9.59 9.08
C VAL A 94 11.73 -8.10 8.78
N VAL A 95 12.50 -7.24 9.45
CA VAL A 95 12.58 -5.81 9.12
C VAL A 95 13.55 -5.62 7.97
N GLY A 96 13.10 -4.95 6.91
CA GLY A 96 13.94 -4.46 5.84
C GLY A 96 14.23 -2.96 5.97
N THR A 97 15.41 -2.56 5.53
CA THR A 97 15.81 -1.14 5.47
C THR A 97 16.41 -0.84 4.10
N VAL A 98 15.86 0.19 3.44
CA VAL A 98 16.38 0.68 2.16
C VAL A 98 17.43 1.76 2.40
N ASN A 99 18.56 1.68 1.71
CA ASN A 99 19.62 2.68 1.71
C ASN A 99 20.05 2.99 0.28
N GLY A 100 19.53 4.09 -0.27
CA GLY A 100 19.72 4.43 -1.68
C GLY A 100 19.08 3.40 -2.60
N THR A 101 19.91 2.65 -3.34
CA THR A 101 19.55 1.55 -4.23
C THR A 101 19.85 0.16 -3.65
N SER A 102 20.31 0.09 -2.40
CA SER A 102 20.55 -1.17 -1.68
C SER A 102 19.55 -1.37 -0.55
N MET A 103 19.41 -2.61 -0.10
CA MET A 103 18.61 -2.93 1.09
C MET A 103 19.33 -3.94 1.97
N SER A 104 18.97 -3.93 3.25
CA SER A 104 19.46 -4.87 4.26
C SER A 104 18.30 -5.38 5.10
N PHE A 105 18.50 -6.54 5.71
CA PHE A 105 17.50 -7.20 6.55
C PHE A 105 18.03 -7.42 7.96
N GLY A 106 17.15 -7.26 8.95
CA GLY A 106 17.40 -7.59 10.34
C GLY A 106 17.29 -9.09 10.63
N SER A 107 17.15 -9.44 11.90
CA SER A 107 16.97 -10.84 12.31
C SER A 107 15.55 -11.33 12.03
N GLU A 108 15.44 -12.58 11.57
CA GLU A 108 14.14 -13.24 11.39
C GLU A 108 13.46 -13.49 12.73
N THR A 109 12.15 -13.26 12.80
CA THR A 109 11.32 -13.57 13.98
C THR A 109 10.16 -14.47 13.56
N VAL A 110 9.94 -15.55 14.29
CA VAL A 110 8.84 -16.49 14.05
C VAL A 110 7.52 -15.93 14.59
N PHE A 111 6.53 -15.75 13.71
CA PHE A 111 5.18 -15.38 14.14
C PHE A 111 4.24 -16.61 14.22
N ASN A 112 4.54 -17.68 13.50
CA ASN A 112 3.80 -18.95 13.60
C ASN A 112 4.76 -20.15 13.47
N SER A 113 4.72 -21.06 14.46
CA SER A 113 5.54 -22.29 14.49
C SER A 113 4.79 -23.50 13.93
N ALA A 114 3.90 -23.27 12.97
CA ALA A 114 3.19 -24.29 12.21
C ALA A 114 3.02 -23.83 10.77
N ALA A 115 2.61 -24.73 9.88
CA ALA A 115 2.19 -24.34 8.53
C ALA A 115 0.97 -23.41 8.59
N PHE A 116 0.89 -22.50 7.64
CA PHE A 116 -0.22 -21.56 7.55
C PHE A 116 -0.55 -21.26 6.08
N GLY A 117 -1.79 -20.88 5.84
CA GLY A 117 -2.26 -20.37 4.56
C GLY A 117 -2.69 -18.91 4.69
N PHE A 118 -2.85 -18.23 3.56
CA PHE A 118 -3.42 -16.88 3.45
C PHE A 118 -2.83 -15.87 4.43
N LEU A 119 -2.27 -14.82 3.91
CA LEU A 119 -1.41 -13.91 4.65
C LEU A 119 -1.78 -12.46 4.36
N GLY A 120 -2.14 -11.72 5.41
CA GLY A 120 -2.34 -10.29 5.37
C GLY A 120 -1.36 -9.57 6.30
N LEU A 121 -0.93 -8.39 5.91
CA LEU A 121 -0.03 -7.51 6.66
C LEU A 121 -0.48 -6.07 6.49
N ALA A 122 -0.71 -5.36 7.59
CA ALA A 122 -0.97 -3.93 7.58
C ALA A 122 -0.32 -3.25 8.78
N PHE A 123 0.24 -2.05 8.57
CA PHE A 123 0.68 -1.15 9.63
C PHE A 123 -0.46 -0.29 10.15
N ASP A 124 -0.43 0.01 11.45
CA ASP A 124 -1.23 1.08 12.02
C ASP A 124 -0.59 2.44 11.66
N PRO A 125 -1.23 3.27 10.83
CA PRO A 125 -0.65 4.55 10.43
C PRO A 125 -0.55 5.56 11.58
N ASN A 126 -1.23 5.29 12.69
CA ASN A 126 -1.29 6.17 13.86
C ASN A 126 -0.35 5.74 15.00
N THR A 127 0.28 4.56 14.89
CA THR A 127 1.19 4.03 15.93
C THR A 127 2.48 3.53 15.30
N ALA A 128 3.57 4.29 15.49
CA ALA A 128 4.86 4.00 14.87
C ALA A 128 5.33 2.56 15.12
N GLY A 129 5.70 1.88 14.05
CA GLY A 129 6.25 0.52 14.07
C GLY A 129 5.26 -0.58 14.46
N ASN A 130 3.98 -0.25 14.68
CA ASN A 130 2.95 -1.22 15.05
C ASN A 130 2.24 -1.76 13.80
N PHE A 131 2.07 -3.08 13.71
CA PHE A 131 1.42 -3.73 12.57
C PHE A 131 0.66 -4.98 13.01
N VAL A 132 -0.26 -5.43 12.18
CA VAL A 132 -1.00 -6.68 12.35
C VAL A 132 -0.71 -7.64 11.21
N ILE A 133 -0.45 -8.89 11.56
CA ILE A 133 -0.42 -10.02 10.64
C ILE A 133 -1.69 -10.83 10.88
N VAL A 134 -2.38 -11.20 9.80
CA VAL A 134 -3.51 -12.13 9.84
C VAL A 134 -3.22 -13.32 8.93
N TYR A 135 -3.61 -14.51 9.38
CA TYR A 135 -3.36 -15.75 8.65
C TYR A 135 -4.33 -16.87 9.07
N LYS A 136 -4.44 -17.85 8.19
CA LYS A 136 -5.10 -19.12 8.51
C LYS A 136 -4.07 -20.06 9.12
N ASP A 137 -4.25 -20.45 10.38
CA ASP A 137 -3.34 -21.35 11.10
C ASP A 137 -3.71 -22.81 10.82
N GLU A 138 -2.94 -23.47 9.95
CA GLU A 138 -3.15 -24.88 9.60
C GLU A 138 -2.82 -25.81 10.77
N GLY A 139 -1.98 -25.36 11.70
CA GLY A 139 -1.69 -26.08 12.96
C GLY A 139 -2.83 -26.00 13.99
N SER A 140 -3.82 -25.12 13.79
CA SER A 140 -4.97 -24.92 14.66
C SER A 140 -6.28 -25.08 13.88
N SER A 141 -6.46 -26.19 13.19
CA SER A 141 -7.70 -26.54 12.46
C SER A 141 -8.15 -25.45 11.47
N ASN A 142 -7.22 -24.76 10.85
CA ASN A 142 -7.48 -23.65 9.91
C ASN A 142 -8.19 -22.44 10.52
N HIS A 143 -8.01 -22.18 11.81
CA HIS A 143 -8.56 -20.99 12.46
C HIS A 143 -7.98 -19.69 11.89
N GLY A 144 -8.77 -18.62 11.96
CA GLY A 144 -8.33 -17.27 11.65
C GLY A 144 -7.59 -16.65 12.84
N ILE A 145 -6.31 -16.36 12.66
CA ILE A 145 -5.45 -15.80 13.70
C ILE A 145 -4.97 -14.41 13.28
N ALA A 146 -5.01 -13.47 14.22
CA ALA A 146 -4.31 -12.20 14.14
C ALA A 146 -3.19 -12.13 15.19
N ARG A 147 -2.13 -11.40 14.87
CA ARG A 147 -1.02 -11.17 15.78
C ARG A 147 -0.47 -9.76 15.61
N VAL A 148 -0.33 -9.05 16.71
CA VAL A 148 0.26 -7.70 16.69
C VAL A 148 1.77 -7.83 16.73
N GLY A 149 2.45 -7.17 15.80
CA GLY A 149 3.90 -7.03 15.77
C GLY A 149 4.32 -5.59 16.02
N GLN A 150 5.49 -5.41 16.60
CA GLN A 150 6.10 -4.11 16.83
C GLN A 150 7.57 -4.12 16.44
N ILE A 151 7.98 -3.09 15.69
CA ILE A 151 9.38 -2.88 15.30
C ILE A 151 10.13 -2.16 16.42
N SER A 152 11.34 -2.64 16.71
CA SER A 152 12.34 -1.94 17.52
C SER A 152 13.70 -2.04 16.82
N GLY A 153 14.19 -0.93 16.26
CA GLY A 153 15.40 -0.94 15.43
C GLY A 153 15.23 -1.81 14.18
N THR A 154 15.95 -2.92 14.11
CA THR A 154 15.87 -3.92 13.03
C THR A 154 15.26 -5.24 13.50
N SER A 155 14.67 -5.27 14.71
CA SER A 155 14.06 -6.44 15.31
C SER A 155 12.54 -6.29 15.37
N ILE A 156 11.85 -7.43 15.45
CA ILE A 156 10.40 -7.49 15.62
C ILE A 156 10.11 -8.26 16.91
N SER A 157 9.18 -7.74 17.70
CA SER A 157 8.52 -8.48 18.78
C SER A 157 7.05 -8.71 18.43
N PHE A 158 6.50 -9.82 18.91
CA PHE A 158 5.10 -10.17 18.69
C PHE A 158 4.36 -10.34 20.02
N GLY A 159 3.14 -9.81 20.09
CA GLY A 159 2.19 -10.14 21.13
C GLY A 159 1.66 -11.58 21.01
N SER A 160 0.69 -11.95 21.84
CA SER A 160 0.05 -13.26 21.79
C SER A 160 -0.78 -13.46 20.51
N LYS A 161 -0.96 -14.72 20.10
CA LYS A 161 -1.93 -15.07 19.07
C LYS A 161 -3.34 -14.76 19.55
N SER A 162 -4.15 -14.12 18.72
CA SER A 162 -5.56 -13.84 18.98
C SER A 162 -6.42 -14.44 17.89
N THR A 163 -7.35 -15.31 18.25
CA THR A 163 -8.24 -15.98 17.31
C THR A 163 -9.45 -15.10 16.99
N PHE A 164 -9.58 -14.64 15.77
CA PHE A 164 -10.77 -13.90 15.32
C PHE A 164 -11.83 -14.81 14.72
N LYS A 165 -11.45 -16.01 14.30
CA LYS A 165 -12.36 -17.05 13.80
C LYS A 165 -11.93 -18.42 14.32
N SER A 166 -12.77 -19.05 15.17
CA SER A 166 -12.52 -20.35 15.76
C SER A 166 -13.05 -21.53 14.93
N ALA A 167 -13.25 -21.33 13.62
CA ALA A 167 -13.62 -22.34 12.65
C ALA A 167 -12.79 -22.17 11.39
N ALA A 168 -12.86 -23.12 10.46
CA ALA A 168 -12.10 -23.07 9.23
C ALA A 168 -12.41 -21.83 8.39
N MET A 169 -11.37 -21.23 7.84
CA MET A 169 -11.46 -20.14 6.87
C MET A 169 -11.33 -20.67 5.44
N GLY A 170 -12.03 -20.03 4.50
CA GLY A 170 -11.90 -20.26 3.06
C GLY A 170 -10.68 -19.58 2.45
N PHE A 171 -10.63 -19.50 1.12
CA PHE A 171 -9.55 -18.86 0.38
C PHE A 171 -9.65 -17.33 0.42
N ILE A 172 -8.62 -16.65 0.91
CA ILE A 172 -8.54 -15.19 1.02
C ILE A 172 -7.15 -14.67 0.72
N GLU A 173 -7.06 -13.45 0.13
CA GLU A 173 -5.83 -12.69 -0.06
C GLU A 173 -6.05 -11.25 0.43
N ASN A 174 -5.01 -10.59 0.97
CA ASN A 174 -5.00 -9.19 1.45
C ASN A 174 -6.19 -8.81 2.34
N VAL A 175 -6.15 -9.26 3.56
CA VAL A 175 -7.35 -9.36 4.40
C VAL A 175 -7.36 -8.44 5.60
N VAL A 176 -6.41 -7.52 5.73
CA VAL A 176 -6.38 -6.56 6.84
C VAL A 176 -6.01 -5.18 6.40
N VAL A 177 -6.74 -4.19 6.91
CA VAL A 177 -6.40 -2.77 6.75
C VAL A 177 -6.73 -2.02 8.03
N PHE A 178 -5.92 -1.01 8.36
CA PHE A 178 -6.24 -0.09 9.45
C PHE A 178 -7.11 1.06 8.97
N ASN A 179 -7.98 1.53 9.86
CA ASN A 179 -8.67 2.80 9.68
C ASN A 179 -7.63 3.93 9.82
N PRO A 180 -7.36 4.70 8.75
CA PRO A 180 -6.24 5.63 8.75
C PRO A 180 -6.33 6.77 9.77
N ASN A 181 -7.53 7.05 10.29
CA ASN A 181 -7.78 8.18 11.19
C ASN A 181 -8.19 7.75 12.61
N VAL A 182 -8.09 6.44 12.94
CA VAL A 182 -8.44 5.93 14.27
C VAL A 182 -7.37 4.96 14.74
N VAL A 183 -6.68 5.33 15.84
CA VAL A 183 -5.59 4.52 16.42
C VAL A 183 -6.05 3.11 16.73
N GLY A 184 -5.31 2.13 16.25
CA GLY A 184 -5.49 0.72 16.55
C GLY A 184 -6.74 0.06 15.95
N GLN A 185 -7.59 0.80 15.22
CA GLN A 185 -8.79 0.23 14.62
C GLN A 185 -8.48 -0.37 13.25
N CYS A 186 -8.80 -1.65 13.05
CA CYS A 186 -8.58 -2.34 11.78
C CYS A 186 -9.79 -3.18 11.37
N VAL A 187 -9.89 -3.48 10.09
CA VAL A 187 -10.89 -4.41 9.52
C VAL A 187 -10.16 -5.61 8.97
N ILE A 188 -10.63 -6.80 9.32
CA ILE A 188 -10.17 -8.08 8.78
C ILE A 188 -11.31 -8.66 7.94
N GLY A 189 -11.04 -8.91 6.65
CA GLY A 189 -11.97 -9.58 5.74
C GLY A 189 -11.61 -11.06 5.57
N TYR A 190 -12.59 -11.94 5.44
CA TYR A 190 -12.36 -13.36 5.22
C TYR A 190 -13.59 -14.04 4.60
N ALA A 191 -13.37 -15.18 3.96
CA ALA A 191 -14.43 -16.08 3.56
C ALA A 191 -14.69 -17.10 4.69
N ASP A 192 -15.90 -17.13 5.21
CA ASP A 192 -16.28 -17.98 6.36
C ASP A 192 -16.68 -19.37 5.90
N ALA A 193 -15.74 -20.32 5.89
CA ALA A 193 -16.02 -21.69 5.45
C ALA A 193 -17.05 -22.42 6.35
N SER A 194 -17.24 -21.98 7.59
CA SER A 194 -18.28 -22.53 8.48
C SER A 194 -19.67 -21.94 8.22
N ASN A 195 -19.76 -20.89 7.39
CA ASN A 195 -20.99 -20.26 6.95
C ASN A 195 -21.03 -20.18 5.41
N SER A 196 -21.06 -21.33 4.74
CA SER A 196 -21.14 -21.46 3.29
C SER A 196 -20.12 -20.62 2.50
N THR A 197 -18.97 -20.32 3.12
CA THR A 197 -17.90 -19.49 2.58
C THR A 197 -18.33 -18.05 2.26
N TYR A 198 -19.30 -17.52 3.03
CA TYR A 198 -19.79 -16.15 2.89
C TYR A 198 -18.68 -15.13 3.13
N GLY A 199 -18.72 -14.04 2.34
CA GLY A 199 -17.85 -12.90 2.53
C GLY A 199 -18.16 -12.20 3.85
N THR A 200 -17.18 -12.18 4.76
CA THR A 200 -17.36 -11.70 6.12
C THR A 200 -16.23 -10.76 6.51
N VAL A 201 -16.55 -9.77 7.34
CA VAL A 201 -15.55 -8.90 7.99
C VAL A 201 -15.71 -8.92 9.48
N ILE A 202 -14.62 -8.57 10.17
CA ILE A 202 -14.63 -8.35 11.63
C ILE A 202 -13.78 -7.12 11.96
N LEU A 203 -14.28 -6.30 12.90
CA LEU A 203 -13.54 -5.16 13.41
C LEU A 203 -12.54 -5.63 14.47
N GLY A 204 -11.27 -5.24 14.31
CA GLY A 204 -10.21 -5.43 15.29
C GLY A 204 -9.86 -4.13 15.99
N THR A 205 -9.53 -4.21 17.28
CA THR A 205 -9.02 -3.09 18.06
C THR A 205 -7.71 -3.50 18.72
N VAL A 206 -6.63 -2.86 18.29
CA VAL A 206 -5.27 -3.06 18.80
C VAL A 206 -5.05 -2.15 20.01
N SER A 207 -4.50 -2.70 21.08
CA SER A 207 -4.06 -1.99 22.28
C SER A 207 -2.71 -2.54 22.72
N GLY A 208 -1.64 -1.74 22.55
CA GLY A 208 -0.27 -2.21 22.75
C GLY A 208 0.07 -3.35 21.80
N THR A 209 0.35 -4.54 22.35
CA THR A 209 0.66 -5.75 21.56
C THR A 209 -0.50 -6.77 21.53
N SER A 210 -1.70 -6.37 21.97
CA SER A 210 -2.90 -7.20 21.99
C SER A 210 -3.89 -6.70 20.95
N ILE A 211 -4.75 -7.60 20.44
CA ILE A 211 -5.88 -7.26 19.58
C ILE A 211 -7.14 -7.97 20.08
N SER A 212 -8.24 -7.24 20.14
CA SER A 212 -9.59 -7.74 20.44
C SER A 212 -10.50 -7.58 19.23
N PHE A 213 -11.62 -8.31 19.21
CA PHE A 213 -12.50 -8.33 18.04
C PHE A 213 -13.95 -8.03 18.44
N GLY A 214 -14.65 -7.32 17.55
CA GLY A 214 -16.09 -7.11 17.62
C GLY A 214 -16.88 -8.31 17.07
N SER A 215 -18.12 -8.07 16.68
CA SER A 215 -18.96 -9.07 16.01
C SER A 215 -18.62 -9.14 14.51
N ALA A 216 -18.64 -10.36 13.99
CA ALA A 216 -18.49 -10.57 12.55
C ALA A 216 -19.72 -10.07 11.79
N THR A 217 -19.52 -9.46 10.62
CA THR A 217 -20.58 -8.92 9.76
C THR A 217 -20.43 -9.51 8.36
N VAL A 218 -21.46 -10.14 7.85
CA VAL A 218 -21.48 -10.67 6.48
C VAL A 218 -21.71 -9.49 5.50
N PHE A 219 -20.84 -9.36 4.49
CA PHE A 219 -21.01 -8.38 3.41
C PHE A 219 -21.55 -9.03 2.13
N GLU A 220 -21.34 -10.35 1.98
CA GLU A 220 -21.83 -11.13 0.84
C GLU A 220 -22.31 -12.49 1.32
N SER A 221 -23.61 -12.78 1.07
CA SER A 221 -24.25 -14.06 1.45
C SER A 221 -24.09 -15.13 0.35
N ALA A 222 -22.93 -15.11 -0.31
CA ALA A 222 -22.51 -16.04 -1.32
C ALA A 222 -21.05 -16.44 -1.14
N TYR A 223 -20.64 -17.50 -1.82
CA TYR A 223 -19.24 -17.90 -1.82
C TYR A 223 -18.37 -16.80 -2.45
N SER A 224 -17.49 -16.21 -1.65
CA SER A 224 -16.62 -15.12 -2.05
C SER A 224 -15.16 -15.57 -2.09
N GLN A 225 -14.45 -15.26 -3.18
CA GLN A 225 -13.04 -15.60 -3.38
C GLN A 225 -12.20 -14.37 -3.69
N TYR A 226 -10.87 -14.50 -3.57
CA TYR A 226 -9.89 -13.48 -3.99
C TYR A 226 -10.19 -12.10 -3.40
N LEU A 227 -10.51 -12.07 -2.10
CA LEU A 227 -10.78 -10.83 -1.40
C LEU A 227 -9.57 -9.93 -1.37
N SER A 228 -9.77 -8.64 -1.63
CA SER A 228 -8.80 -7.59 -1.37
C SER A 228 -9.49 -6.41 -0.71
N ILE A 229 -8.81 -5.76 0.24
CA ILE A 229 -9.38 -4.67 1.04
C ILE A 229 -8.44 -3.47 1.07
N ALA A 230 -9.00 -2.27 0.98
CA ALA A 230 -8.27 -1.02 1.14
C ALA A 230 -9.11 -0.01 1.92
N ALA A 231 -8.49 0.71 2.87
CA ALA A 231 -9.14 1.80 3.59
C ALA A 231 -9.00 3.11 2.83
N ASP A 232 -10.03 3.96 2.90
CA ASP A 232 -10.04 5.27 2.30
C ASP A 232 -9.26 6.26 3.19
N PRO A 233 -8.12 6.80 2.73
CA PRO A 233 -7.31 7.69 3.55
C PRO A 233 -7.96 9.07 3.78
N ALA A 234 -8.89 9.47 2.91
CA ALA A 234 -9.58 10.76 2.98
C ALA A 234 -10.86 10.72 3.81
N ASN A 235 -11.48 9.55 3.99
CA ASN A 235 -12.77 9.41 4.67
C ASN A 235 -12.68 8.39 5.80
N THR A 236 -12.65 8.89 7.04
CA THR A 236 -12.57 8.05 8.25
C THR A 236 -13.63 6.95 8.25
N GLY A 237 -13.18 5.74 8.47
CA GLY A 237 -14.02 4.55 8.60
C GLY A 237 -14.53 3.96 7.29
N LYS A 238 -14.23 4.54 6.13
CA LYS A 238 -14.60 3.94 4.84
C LYS A 238 -13.51 3.00 4.32
N PHE A 239 -13.95 1.90 3.70
CA PHE A 239 -13.07 0.94 3.06
C PHE A 239 -13.79 0.25 1.89
N ILE A 240 -13.03 -0.20 0.90
CA ILE A 240 -13.51 -1.00 -0.22
C ILE A 240 -13.08 -2.45 -0.04
N ILE A 241 -13.97 -3.38 -0.34
CA ILE A 241 -13.66 -4.79 -0.54
C ILE A 241 -13.91 -5.08 -2.02
N THR A 242 -12.95 -5.73 -2.69
CA THR A 242 -13.14 -6.34 -4.00
C THR A 242 -13.09 -7.86 -3.85
N TYR A 243 -13.90 -8.55 -4.62
CA TYR A 243 -14.00 -10.01 -4.54
C TYR A 243 -14.54 -10.60 -5.84
N ASN A 244 -14.33 -11.89 -6.00
CA ASN A 244 -15.01 -12.70 -7.00
C ASN A 244 -16.32 -13.22 -6.38
N ASP A 245 -17.45 -12.87 -7.00
CA ASP A 245 -18.79 -13.30 -6.58
C ASP A 245 -19.15 -14.60 -7.32
N TYR A 246 -18.95 -15.72 -6.65
CA TYR A 246 -19.16 -17.05 -7.23
C TYR A 246 -20.61 -17.27 -7.66
N ASN A 247 -21.57 -16.81 -6.85
CA ASN A 247 -23.00 -17.00 -7.15
C ASN A 247 -23.48 -16.09 -8.28
N ASN A 248 -22.76 -15.01 -8.55
CA ASN A 248 -22.98 -14.14 -9.70
C ASN A 248 -21.99 -14.47 -10.85
N SER A 249 -21.92 -15.73 -11.23
CA SER A 249 -21.09 -16.21 -12.35
C SER A 249 -19.59 -15.87 -12.24
N ASN A 250 -19.07 -15.74 -11.04
CA ASN A 250 -17.69 -15.30 -10.73
C ASN A 250 -17.37 -13.88 -11.20
N TYR A 251 -18.35 -12.98 -11.22
CA TYR A 251 -18.14 -11.59 -11.61
C TYR A 251 -17.25 -10.86 -10.59
N GLY A 252 -16.42 -9.97 -11.11
CA GLY A 252 -15.64 -9.05 -10.28
C GLY A 252 -16.55 -8.01 -9.65
N THR A 253 -16.66 -8.05 -8.32
CA THR A 253 -17.60 -7.23 -7.54
C THR A 253 -16.85 -6.43 -6.48
N ALA A 254 -17.34 -5.25 -6.17
CA ALA A 254 -16.83 -4.41 -5.10
C ALA A 254 -17.96 -3.90 -4.20
N ILE A 255 -17.65 -3.69 -2.92
CA ILE A 255 -18.59 -3.16 -1.94
C ILE A 255 -17.90 -2.14 -1.04
N LEU A 256 -18.61 -1.05 -0.73
CA LEU A 256 -18.13 -0.04 0.23
C LEU A 256 -18.61 -0.39 1.63
N GLY A 257 -17.67 -0.54 2.55
CA GLY A 257 -17.91 -0.66 3.97
C GLY A 257 -17.73 0.67 4.69
N THR A 258 -18.50 0.86 5.75
CA THR A 258 -18.41 2.02 6.65
C THR A 258 -18.41 1.57 8.10
N ILE A 259 -17.36 1.97 8.84
CA ILE A 259 -17.26 1.76 10.28
C ILE A 259 -17.95 2.92 11.00
N SER A 260 -18.83 2.59 11.95
CA SER A 260 -19.45 3.55 12.86
C SER A 260 -19.38 3.04 14.28
N GLY A 261 -18.46 3.60 15.07
CA GLY A 261 -18.14 3.08 16.40
C GLY A 261 -17.61 1.65 16.35
N SER A 262 -18.35 0.69 16.90
CA SER A 262 -18.03 -0.74 16.89
C SER A 262 -18.79 -1.55 15.83
N SER A 263 -19.55 -0.90 14.96
CA SER A 263 -20.39 -1.54 13.93
C SER A 263 -19.84 -1.28 12.53
N ILE A 264 -20.10 -2.21 11.61
CA ILE A 264 -19.81 -2.09 10.19
C ILE A 264 -21.11 -2.18 9.41
N SER A 265 -21.32 -1.28 8.45
CA SER A 265 -22.42 -1.32 7.50
C SER A 265 -21.87 -1.27 6.07
N PHE A 266 -22.69 -1.71 5.11
CA PHE A 266 -22.31 -1.79 3.71
C PHE A 266 -23.28 -1.02 2.81
N GLY A 267 -22.74 -0.43 1.74
CA GLY A 267 -23.51 0.07 0.62
C GLY A 267 -23.98 -1.09 -0.29
N SER A 268 -24.49 -0.75 -1.46
CA SER A 268 -24.82 -1.75 -2.46
C SER A 268 -23.54 -2.29 -3.13
N ALA A 269 -23.49 -3.60 -3.36
CA ALA A 269 -22.45 -4.22 -4.17
C ALA A 269 -22.54 -3.75 -5.62
N VAL A 270 -21.40 -3.51 -6.26
CA VAL A 270 -21.30 -3.04 -7.63
C VAL A 270 -20.37 -3.94 -8.43
N VAL A 271 -20.86 -4.49 -9.53
CA VAL A 271 -20.06 -5.27 -10.46
C VAL A 271 -19.15 -4.35 -11.26
N PHE A 272 -17.83 -4.55 -11.17
CA PHE A 272 -16.84 -3.82 -11.98
C PHE A 272 -16.43 -4.60 -13.24
N LYS A 273 -16.67 -5.92 -13.26
CA LYS A 273 -16.44 -6.79 -14.41
C LYS A 273 -17.56 -7.83 -14.52
N SER A 274 -18.38 -7.70 -15.55
CA SER A 274 -19.45 -8.66 -15.90
C SER A 274 -18.87 -9.86 -16.67
N GLY A 275 -18.00 -10.61 -16.06
CA GLY A 275 -17.32 -11.76 -16.59
C GLY A 275 -16.43 -12.39 -15.52
N LYS A 276 -15.90 -13.58 -15.81
CA LYS A 276 -15.11 -14.35 -14.88
C LYS A 276 -13.85 -13.58 -14.45
N THR A 277 -13.66 -13.44 -13.16
CA THR A 277 -12.55 -12.69 -12.58
C THR A 277 -11.75 -13.61 -11.64
N GLY A 278 -10.43 -13.59 -11.75
CA GLY A 278 -9.53 -14.25 -10.82
C GLY A 278 -9.11 -13.32 -9.66
N PRO A 279 -7.87 -13.45 -9.16
CA PRO A 279 -7.37 -12.61 -8.07
C PRO A 279 -7.52 -11.12 -8.33
N THR A 280 -7.95 -10.39 -7.29
CA THR A 280 -8.09 -8.93 -7.29
C THR A 280 -7.11 -8.29 -6.32
N SER A 281 -6.74 -7.04 -6.57
CA SER A 281 -5.96 -6.21 -5.64
C SER A 281 -6.45 -4.77 -5.73
N VAL A 282 -6.73 -4.13 -4.60
CA VAL A 282 -7.30 -2.78 -4.53
C VAL A 282 -6.42 -1.85 -3.71
N ALA A 283 -6.28 -0.59 -4.15
CA ALA A 283 -5.59 0.47 -3.42
C ALA A 283 -6.27 1.81 -3.66
N PHE A 284 -6.43 2.63 -2.62
CA PHE A 284 -6.86 4.02 -2.76
C PHE A 284 -5.72 4.92 -3.23
N ASP A 285 -6.07 5.98 -3.96
CA ASP A 285 -5.16 7.10 -4.17
C ASP A 285 -5.11 7.92 -2.87
N PRO A 286 -3.96 8.03 -2.21
CA PRO A 286 -3.87 8.70 -0.91
C PRO A 286 -3.98 10.22 -0.99
N ILE A 287 -3.90 10.79 -2.19
CA ILE A 287 -3.90 12.25 -2.44
C ILE A 287 -5.20 12.69 -3.11
N THR A 288 -5.66 11.93 -4.10
CA THR A 288 -6.90 12.25 -4.82
C THR A 288 -8.08 11.58 -4.12
N ALA A 289 -8.80 12.37 -3.31
CA ALA A 289 -9.90 11.86 -2.49
C ALA A 289 -10.93 11.06 -3.31
N ASN A 290 -11.46 10.01 -2.67
CA ASN A 290 -12.50 9.14 -3.21
C ASN A 290 -12.11 8.32 -4.45
N LYS A 291 -10.85 8.30 -4.87
CA LYS A 291 -10.37 7.52 -6.02
C LYS A 291 -9.64 6.27 -5.54
N PHE A 292 -9.91 5.14 -6.21
CA PHE A 292 -9.20 3.91 -5.97
C PHE A 292 -8.98 3.14 -7.28
N PHE A 293 -7.98 2.27 -7.27
CA PHE A 293 -7.63 1.40 -8.36
C PHE A 293 -7.98 -0.05 -8.01
N VAL A 294 -8.47 -0.80 -8.97
CA VAL A 294 -8.59 -2.26 -8.87
C VAL A 294 -7.79 -2.88 -10.00
N ALA A 295 -6.78 -3.68 -9.66
CA ALA A 295 -6.09 -4.56 -10.59
C ALA A 295 -6.64 -5.98 -10.43
N PHE A 296 -6.89 -6.67 -11.53
CA PHE A 296 -7.46 -8.02 -11.48
C PHE A 296 -7.04 -8.87 -12.67
N ARG A 297 -7.13 -10.17 -12.48
CA ARG A 297 -7.03 -11.11 -13.58
C ARG A 297 -8.42 -11.25 -14.25
N ASP A 298 -8.50 -10.91 -15.52
CA ASP A 298 -9.69 -11.08 -16.35
C ASP A 298 -9.64 -12.45 -17.03
N ASP A 299 -10.43 -13.40 -16.54
CA ASP A 299 -10.40 -14.79 -17.00
C ASP A 299 -11.12 -14.99 -18.34
N ASP A 300 -11.84 -13.95 -18.80
CA ASP A 300 -12.56 -13.93 -20.09
C ASP A 300 -11.98 -12.90 -21.09
N GLY A 301 -10.87 -12.23 -20.75
CA GLY A 301 -10.38 -11.03 -21.44
C GLY A 301 -10.01 -11.17 -22.92
N GLY A 302 -9.73 -12.35 -23.41
CA GLY A 302 -9.33 -12.60 -24.80
C GLY A 302 -9.81 -13.93 -25.37
N GLY A 303 -10.76 -14.56 -24.70
CA GLY A 303 -11.26 -15.88 -25.04
C GLY A 303 -11.02 -16.90 -23.91
N THR A 304 -11.22 -18.15 -24.18
CA THR A 304 -11.13 -19.21 -23.16
C THR A 304 -9.68 -19.32 -22.63
N ASN A 305 -9.49 -19.12 -21.31
CA ASN A 305 -8.21 -19.25 -20.58
C ASN A 305 -7.12 -18.24 -20.97
N THR A 306 -7.47 -17.02 -21.34
CA THR A 306 -6.48 -15.99 -21.70
C THR A 306 -5.91 -15.23 -20.51
N PHE A 307 -6.68 -15.08 -19.41
CA PHE A 307 -6.23 -14.54 -18.12
C PHE A 307 -5.53 -13.18 -18.22
N TYR A 308 -6.13 -12.20 -18.89
CA TYR A 308 -5.53 -10.88 -19.07
C TYR A 308 -5.36 -10.12 -17.76
N GLY A 309 -4.26 -9.37 -17.65
CA GLY A 309 -4.08 -8.38 -16.60
C GLY A 309 -4.87 -7.12 -16.94
N THR A 310 -5.87 -6.79 -16.13
CA THR A 310 -6.80 -5.68 -16.37
C THR A 310 -6.89 -4.80 -15.11
N ALA A 311 -7.09 -3.51 -15.29
CA ALA A 311 -7.35 -2.61 -14.17
C ALA A 311 -8.47 -1.61 -14.49
N ILE A 312 -9.08 -1.09 -13.43
CA ILE A 312 -10.19 -0.15 -13.50
C ILE A 312 -10.11 0.87 -12.37
N VAL A 313 -10.58 2.08 -12.62
CA VAL A 313 -10.67 3.15 -11.61
C VAL A 313 -12.06 3.16 -11.02
N GLY A 314 -12.12 3.14 -9.68
CA GLY A 314 -13.34 3.33 -8.91
C GLY A 314 -13.41 4.74 -8.29
N THR A 315 -14.63 5.18 -8.05
CA THR A 315 -14.93 6.44 -7.36
C THR A 315 -15.98 6.20 -6.29
N VAL A 316 -15.70 6.64 -5.07
CA VAL A 316 -16.66 6.63 -3.96
C VAL A 316 -17.46 7.93 -3.99
N SER A 317 -18.80 7.85 -3.83
CA SER A 317 -19.68 8.99 -3.67
C SER A 317 -20.74 8.68 -2.60
N GLY A 318 -20.61 9.32 -1.44
CA GLY A 318 -21.47 8.99 -0.29
C GLY A 318 -21.30 7.54 0.14
N THR A 319 -22.33 6.72 -0.02
CA THR A 319 -22.35 5.28 0.26
C THR A 319 -22.31 4.41 -1.01
N SER A 320 -22.08 5.02 -2.16
CA SER A 320 -22.11 4.37 -3.47
C SER A 320 -20.71 4.31 -4.08
N ILE A 321 -20.51 3.36 -5.01
CA ILE A 321 -19.32 3.22 -5.82
C ILE A 321 -19.72 3.32 -7.29
N SER A 322 -18.86 3.91 -8.11
CA SER A 322 -18.96 3.86 -9.57
C SER A 322 -17.61 3.51 -10.18
N PHE A 323 -17.63 2.94 -11.38
CA PHE A 323 -16.42 2.53 -12.09
C PHE A 323 -16.31 3.22 -13.45
N GLY A 324 -15.08 3.51 -13.87
CA GLY A 324 -14.76 3.93 -15.22
C GLY A 324 -14.70 2.78 -16.21
N THR A 325 -13.90 2.94 -17.27
CA THR A 325 -13.68 1.88 -18.25
C THR A 325 -12.47 1.03 -17.85
N ALA A 326 -12.61 -0.27 -17.86
CA ALA A 326 -11.52 -1.21 -17.63
C ALA A 326 -10.50 -1.16 -18.78
N VAL A 327 -9.21 -1.24 -18.44
CA VAL A 327 -8.10 -1.19 -19.40
C VAL A 327 -7.17 -2.37 -19.17
N VAL A 328 -6.87 -3.10 -20.21
CA VAL A 328 -5.91 -4.21 -20.20
C VAL A 328 -4.49 -3.65 -20.11
N TYR A 329 -3.75 -4.01 -19.06
CA TYR A 329 -2.33 -3.67 -18.91
C TYR A 329 -1.39 -4.78 -19.41
N ASN A 330 -1.90 -6.01 -19.50
CA ASN A 330 -1.18 -7.14 -20.09
C ASN A 330 -2.15 -8.08 -20.83
N SER A 331 -2.01 -8.16 -22.15
CA SER A 331 -2.83 -9.02 -23.03
C SER A 331 -2.29 -10.46 -23.14
N ALA A 332 -1.61 -10.93 -22.09
CA ALA A 332 -1.14 -12.30 -21.91
C ALA A 332 -1.53 -12.79 -20.52
N GLN A 333 -1.28 -14.06 -20.24
CA GLN A 333 -1.58 -14.64 -18.93
C GLN A 333 -0.91 -13.82 -17.81
N SER A 334 -1.75 -13.25 -16.93
CA SER A 334 -1.32 -12.47 -15.78
C SER A 334 -1.85 -13.12 -14.51
N THR A 335 -0.97 -13.38 -13.54
CA THR A 335 -1.38 -13.97 -12.27
C THR A 335 -0.80 -13.18 -11.10
N TYR A 336 -1.44 -13.29 -9.95
CA TYR A 336 -1.03 -12.64 -8.69
C TYR A 336 -0.84 -11.12 -8.81
N PRO A 337 -1.81 -10.35 -9.33
CA PRO A 337 -1.67 -8.91 -9.35
C PRO A 337 -1.59 -8.35 -7.92
N SER A 338 -0.63 -7.47 -7.68
CA SER A 338 -0.54 -6.70 -6.44
C SER A 338 -0.35 -5.24 -6.81
N ILE A 339 -1.23 -4.36 -6.31
CA ILE A 339 -1.25 -2.94 -6.60
C ILE A 339 -0.91 -2.12 -5.36
N ALA A 340 -0.14 -1.07 -5.54
CA ALA A 340 0.13 -0.08 -4.51
C ALA A 340 0.17 1.33 -5.12
N THR A 341 -0.05 2.33 -4.28
CA THR A 341 -0.06 3.75 -4.63
C THR A 341 1.03 4.49 -3.86
N ASP A 342 1.58 5.55 -4.47
CA ASP A 342 2.56 6.42 -3.82
C ASP A 342 1.86 7.48 -2.97
N GLY A 343 2.23 7.57 -1.70
CA GLY A 343 1.71 8.59 -0.77
C GLY A 343 2.09 10.03 -1.12
N ASN A 344 2.98 10.23 -2.08
CA ASN A 344 3.51 11.55 -2.44
C ASN A 344 3.20 11.96 -3.89
N THR A 345 2.59 11.10 -4.71
CA THR A 345 2.30 11.38 -6.12
C THR A 345 0.86 10.99 -6.43
N ALA A 346 0.01 12.00 -6.64
CA ALA A 346 -1.40 11.81 -6.97
C ALA A 346 -1.60 11.07 -8.29
N ASN A 347 -2.68 10.33 -8.41
CA ASN A 347 -3.13 9.69 -9.65
C ASN A 347 -2.14 8.67 -10.22
N LYS A 348 -1.30 8.06 -9.38
CA LYS A 348 -0.31 7.06 -9.78
C LYS A 348 -0.45 5.78 -8.97
N CYS A 349 -0.28 4.65 -9.67
CA CYS A 349 -0.14 3.34 -9.05
C CYS A 349 0.98 2.54 -9.71
N ALA A 350 1.48 1.55 -9.01
CA ALA A 350 2.31 0.50 -9.58
C ALA A 350 1.60 -0.85 -9.39
N ILE A 351 1.57 -1.67 -10.44
CA ILE A 351 1.07 -3.03 -10.40
C ILE A 351 2.24 -3.97 -10.65
N VAL A 352 2.49 -4.90 -9.75
CA VAL A 352 3.38 -6.03 -9.99
C VAL A 352 2.54 -7.28 -10.26
N PHE A 353 3.00 -8.12 -11.19
CA PHE A 353 2.32 -9.36 -11.56
C PHE A 353 3.31 -10.37 -12.15
N LYS A 354 2.90 -11.65 -12.18
CA LYS A 354 3.59 -12.68 -12.95
C LYS A 354 3.13 -12.58 -14.40
N ASP A 355 4.04 -12.29 -15.33
CA ASP A 355 3.77 -12.16 -16.76
C ASP A 355 3.99 -13.51 -17.48
N GLY A 356 2.93 -14.30 -17.64
CA GLY A 356 2.97 -15.58 -18.35
C GLY A 356 3.27 -15.44 -19.85
N GLY A 357 3.06 -14.26 -20.44
CA GLY A 357 3.49 -13.94 -21.81
C GLY A 357 4.99 -13.69 -21.93
N ASN A 358 5.68 -13.54 -20.78
CA ASN A 358 7.12 -13.34 -20.70
C ASN A 358 7.74 -14.35 -19.73
N SER A 359 7.57 -15.65 -19.99
CA SER A 359 8.16 -16.75 -19.22
C SER A 359 7.87 -16.73 -17.70
N GLY A 360 6.76 -16.10 -17.29
CA GLY A 360 6.39 -16.01 -15.88
C GLY A 360 7.23 -15.04 -15.05
N TYR A 361 7.89 -14.08 -15.68
CA TYR A 361 8.74 -13.10 -15.00
C TYR A 361 7.93 -12.15 -14.13
N ALA A 362 8.49 -11.77 -12.98
CA ALA A 362 7.93 -10.67 -12.19
C ALA A 362 8.08 -9.36 -12.96
N THR A 363 6.96 -8.71 -13.23
CA THR A 363 6.89 -7.52 -14.08
C THR A 363 6.10 -6.43 -13.37
N VAL A 364 6.61 -5.19 -13.45
CA VAL A 364 5.94 -3.99 -12.90
C VAL A 364 5.46 -3.12 -14.05
N ILE A 365 4.28 -2.52 -13.89
CA ILE A 365 3.75 -1.49 -14.78
C ILE A 365 3.21 -0.32 -13.96
N ILE A 366 3.47 0.91 -14.43
CA ILE A 366 2.99 2.13 -13.78
C ILE A 366 1.70 2.59 -14.46
N GLY A 367 0.66 2.77 -13.65
CA GLY A 367 -0.64 3.32 -14.06
C GLY A 367 -0.80 4.79 -13.69
N SER A 368 -1.55 5.52 -14.52
CA SER A 368 -1.90 6.93 -14.31
C SER A 368 -3.40 7.13 -14.50
N ILE A 369 -4.05 7.82 -13.54
CA ILE A 369 -5.47 8.19 -13.65
C ILE A 369 -5.62 9.53 -14.36
N SER A 370 -6.65 9.64 -15.21
CA SER A 370 -7.20 10.89 -15.71
C SER A 370 -8.73 10.81 -15.67
N GLY A 371 -9.35 11.55 -14.76
CA GLY A 371 -10.79 11.47 -14.51
C GLY A 371 -11.23 10.10 -13.95
N SER A 372 -11.99 9.33 -14.74
CA SER A 372 -12.38 7.95 -14.44
C SER A 372 -11.62 6.92 -15.27
N GLY A 373 -10.68 7.35 -16.11
CA GLY A 373 -9.86 6.49 -16.95
C GLY A 373 -8.50 6.18 -16.32
N ILE A 374 -7.89 5.07 -16.76
CA ILE A 374 -6.53 4.69 -16.41
C ILE A 374 -5.73 4.45 -17.70
N SER A 375 -4.47 4.82 -17.70
CA SER A 375 -3.52 4.52 -18.77
C SER A 375 -2.23 3.94 -18.17
N PHE A 376 -1.49 3.20 -18.98
CA PHE A 376 -0.29 2.49 -18.52
C PHE A 376 0.92 2.88 -19.34
N GLY A 377 2.08 2.94 -18.67
CA GLY A 377 3.39 3.06 -19.30
C GLY A 377 3.91 1.73 -19.83
N SER A 378 5.20 1.67 -20.11
CA SER A 378 5.87 0.42 -20.51
C SER A 378 6.04 -0.52 -19.34
N LYS A 379 5.97 -1.83 -19.60
CA LYS A 379 6.30 -2.89 -18.65
C LYS A 379 7.79 -2.89 -18.31
N SER A 380 8.11 -3.13 -17.05
CA SER A 380 9.49 -3.26 -16.56
C SER A 380 9.65 -4.61 -15.88
N VAL A 381 10.53 -5.45 -16.42
CA VAL A 381 10.88 -6.74 -15.80
C VAL A 381 11.75 -6.48 -14.57
N VAL A 382 11.37 -7.02 -13.41
CA VAL A 382 12.14 -6.90 -12.16
C VAL A 382 12.93 -8.15 -11.83
N ASN A 383 12.53 -9.29 -12.38
CA ASN A 383 13.28 -10.56 -12.34
C ASN A 383 13.12 -11.29 -13.66
N SER A 384 14.22 -11.73 -14.25
CA SER A 384 14.27 -12.53 -15.49
C SER A 384 14.22 -14.05 -15.26
N GLY A 385 13.82 -14.49 -14.07
CA GLY A 385 13.45 -15.85 -13.72
C GLY A 385 11.94 -15.99 -13.52
N GLU A 386 11.40 -17.20 -13.59
CA GLU A 386 10.01 -17.45 -13.24
C GLU A 386 9.77 -17.03 -11.78
N SER A 387 8.72 -16.29 -11.53
CA SER A 387 8.43 -15.70 -10.21
C SER A 387 6.97 -15.89 -9.82
N THR A 388 6.70 -16.14 -8.55
CA THR A 388 5.33 -16.26 -8.03
C THR A 388 5.09 -15.43 -6.78
N ASN A 389 3.80 -15.18 -6.52
CA ASN A 389 3.32 -14.41 -5.36
C ASN A 389 4.04 -13.06 -5.17
N PRO A 390 4.18 -12.23 -6.22
CA PRO A 390 4.78 -10.91 -6.06
C PRO A 390 3.91 -10.03 -5.16
N SER A 391 4.56 -9.19 -4.35
CA SER A 391 3.92 -8.20 -3.49
C SER A 391 4.67 -6.89 -3.59
N ILE A 392 3.96 -5.76 -3.60
CA ILE A 392 4.53 -4.42 -3.75
C ILE A 392 4.04 -3.50 -2.63
N SER A 393 4.92 -2.62 -2.16
CA SER A 393 4.58 -1.54 -1.24
C SER A 393 5.40 -0.30 -1.52
N PHE A 394 4.79 0.89 -1.44
CA PHE A 394 5.49 2.17 -1.53
C PHE A 394 5.93 2.66 -0.15
N ASP A 395 7.07 3.33 -0.11
CA ASP A 395 7.50 4.11 1.06
C ASP A 395 6.78 5.47 1.04
N SER A 396 5.80 5.65 1.91
CA SER A 396 5.04 6.90 2.02
C SER A 396 5.88 8.13 2.44
N LYS A 397 7.14 7.92 2.86
CA LYS A 397 8.11 8.96 3.22
C LYS A 397 9.15 9.22 2.13
N SER A 398 9.07 8.53 0.98
CA SER A 398 10.03 8.66 -0.14
C SER A 398 9.28 8.63 -1.46
N THR A 399 9.21 9.79 -2.12
CA THR A 399 8.44 9.97 -3.37
C THR A 399 8.84 8.94 -4.43
N GLY A 400 7.86 8.17 -4.90
CA GLY A 400 7.99 7.20 -5.97
C GLY A 400 8.79 5.93 -5.66
N LYS A 401 9.30 5.76 -4.43
CA LYS A 401 10.11 4.60 -4.05
C LYS A 401 9.24 3.47 -3.54
N PHE A 402 9.50 2.24 -4.02
CA PHE A 402 8.79 1.04 -3.60
C PHE A 402 9.72 -0.18 -3.52
N VAL A 403 9.27 -1.22 -2.85
CA VAL A 403 9.89 -2.54 -2.82
C VAL A 403 8.92 -3.56 -3.39
N VAL A 404 9.45 -4.45 -4.22
CA VAL A 404 8.77 -5.67 -4.69
C VAL A 404 9.43 -6.86 -4.02
N THR A 405 8.62 -7.80 -3.54
CA THR A 405 9.08 -9.10 -3.04
C THR A 405 8.39 -10.21 -3.82
N TYR A 406 9.07 -11.31 -4.03
CA TYR A 406 8.56 -12.46 -4.77
C TYR A 406 9.29 -13.74 -4.37
N LYS A 407 8.71 -14.87 -4.71
CA LYS A 407 9.39 -16.15 -4.76
C LYS A 407 10.03 -16.27 -6.13
N ASP A 408 11.35 -16.44 -6.18
CA ASP A 408 12.13 -16.62 -7.40
C ASP A 408 12.27 -18.12 -7.70
N GLU A 409 11.41 -18.63 -8.58
CA GLU A 409 11.43 -20.03 -9.00
C GLU A 409 12.61 -20.32 -9.94
N GLY A 410 13.09 -19.31 -10.67
CA GLY A 410 14.28 -19.37 -11.47
C GLY A 410 15.57 -19.53 -10.65
N ASN A 411 15.52 -19.17 -9.35
CA ASN A 411 16.63 -19.29 -8.41
C ASN A 411 16.24 -20.16 -7.19
N SER A 412 15.88 -21.42 -7.45
CA SER A 412 15.65 -22.44 -6.41
C SER A 412 14.61 -22.04 -5.34
N ASP A 413 13.55 -21.35 -5.71
CA ASP A 413 12.50 -20.91 -4.80
C ASP A 413 12.93 -19.87 -3.75
N TYR A 414 13.98 -19.10 -4.04
CA TYR A 414 14.47 -18.09 -3.11
C TYR A 414 13.45 -16.97 -2.90
N GLY A 415 13.32 -16.53 -1.66
CA GLY A 415 12.61 -15.29 -1.34
C GLY A 415 13.50 -14.09 -1.67
N THR A 416 13.06 -13.29 -2.63
CA THR A 416 13.85 -12.21 -3.20
C THR A 416 13.10 -10.89 -3.07
N ALA A 417 13.84 -9.80 -2.86
CA ALA A 417 13.32 -8.45 -2.82
C ALA A 417 14.13 -7.53 -3.74
N ILE A 418 13.47 -6.53 -4.33
CA ILE A 418 14.09 -5.55 -5.21
C ILE A 418 13.45 -4.18 -5.03
N ILE A 419 14.25 -3.12 -5.20
CA ILE A 419 13.79 -1.73 -5.12
C ILE A 419 13.35 -1.27 -6.52
N GLY A 420 12.26 -0.50 -6.56
CA GLY A 420 11.84 0.25 -7.73
C GLY A 420 11.68 1.74 -7.42
N GLN A 421 11.89 2.56 -8.43
CA GLN A 421 11.68 3.99 -8.40
C GLN A 421 10.76 4.39 -9.54
N MET A 422 9.59 4.90 -9.22
CA MET A 422 8.66 5.50 -10.17
C MET A 422 9.11 6.93 -10.53
N ALA A 423 8.89 7.35 -11.76
CA ALA A 423 9.06 8.76 -12.14
C ALA A 423 8.12 9.64 -11.32
N ALA A 424 8.65 10.69 -10.73
CA ALA A 424 7.91 11.58 -9.86
C ALA A 424 8.53 12.98 -9.86
N THR A 425 7.85 13.92 -9.22
CA THR A 425 8.42 15.24 -8.92
C THR A 425 8.38 15.42 -7.40
N SER A 426 9.53 15.69 -6.81
CA SER A 426 9.62 16.08 -5.41
C SER A 426 9.75 17.59 -5.29
N THR A 427 9.26 18.17 -4.21
CA THR A 427 9.43 19.58 -3.89
C THR A 427 10.04 19.76 -2.51
N ASN A 428 10.80 20.83 -2.31
CA ASN A 428 11.25 21.25 -0.99
C ASN A 428 10.17 22.00 -0.19
N LEU A 429 8.99 22.23 -0.82
CA LEU A 429 7.82 22.83 -0.17
C LEU A 429 7.13 21.83 0.75
N THR A 430 6.85 22.24 1.98
CA THR A 430 6.00 21.52 2.93
C THR A 430 4.89 22.44 3.43
N ALA A 431 3.83 21.89 4.00
CA ALA A 431 2.70 22.67 4.51
C ALA A 431 3.09 23.72 5.58
N THR A 432 4.28 23.60 6.16
CA THR A 432 4.73 24.44 7.29
C THR A 432 5.95 25.32 6.96
N ASN A 433 6.57 25.19 5.78
CA ASN A 433 7.80 25.91 5.47
C ASN A 433 7.69 27.01 4.40
N LEU A 434 6.54 27.18 3.75
CA LEU A 434 6.30 28.31 2.85
C LEU A 434 6.12 29.58 3.67
N ILE A 435 6.97 30.60 3.42
CA ILE A 435 6.94 31.85 4.22
C ILE A 435 6.65 33.10 3.42
N GLY A 436 6.75 33.07 2.11
CA GLY A 436 6.50 34.26 1.31
C GLY A 436 7.12 34.22 -0.08
N ILE A 437 7.30 35.41 -0.65
CA ILE A 437 7.89 35.63 -1.97
C ILE A 437 9.12 36.50 -1.84
N ALA A 438 10.23 36.15 -2.50
CA ALA A 438 11.43 36.97 -2.53
C ALA A 438 11.11 38.38 -3.10
N ALA A 439 11.37 39.42 -2.33
CA ALA A 439 11.11 40.81 -2.71
C ALA A 439 12.16 41.36 -3.68
N GLU A 440 13.34 40.74 -3.71
CA GLU A 440 14.45 41.12 -4.58
C GLU A 440 15.31 39.89 -4.94
N ALA A 441 16.10 39.97 -6.00
CA ALA A 441 17.07 38.92 -6.32
C ALA A 441 18.24 38.97 -5.34
N THR A 442 18.58 37.85 -4.74
CA THR A 442 19.61 37.74 -3.70
C THR A 442 20.55 36.59 -3.97
N SER A 443 21.87 36.79 -3.79
CA SER A 443 22.88 35.75 -3.94
C SER A 443 22.95 34.86 -2.67
N SER A 444 23.49 33.65 -2.82
CA SER A 444 23.66 32.73 -1.69
C SER A 444 24.50 33.34 -0.57
N GLY A 445 24.05 33.15 0.66
CA GLY A 445 24.71 33.68 1.86
C GLY A 445 24.43 35.14 2.18
N ALA A 446 23.79 35.90 1.29
CA ALA A 446 23.41 37.29 1.53
C ALA A 446 22.03 37.37 2.25
N THR A 447 21.78 38.52 2.88
CA THR A 447 20.48 38.82 3.49
C THR A 447 19.44 39.09 2.40
N ALA A 448 18.32 38.40 2.44
CA ALA A 448 17.21 38.51 1.52
C ALA A 448 15.98 39.12 2.19
N LYS A 449 15.27 40.00 1.50
CA LYS A 449 13.97 40.51 1.90
C LYS A 449 12.86 39.67 1.34
N ILE A 450 11.94 39.27 2.20
CA ILE A 450 10.79 38.40 1.87
C ILE A 450 9.51 39.14 2.17
N ASN A 451 8.63 39.24 1.17
CA ASN A 451 7.25 39.66 1.36
C ASN A 451 6.47 38.48 1.94
N THR A 452 6.09 38.57 3.20
CA THR A 452 5.26 37.54 3.87
C THR A 452 3.80 37.77 3.55
N TRP A 453 3.01 36.70 3.61
CA TRP A 453 1.56 36.71 3.38
C TRP A 453 0.78 37.39 4.48
#